data_469984e3328e08e8236ed824e92731e7
#
_entry.id   469984e3328e08e8236ed824e92731e7
#
_cell.length_a   1.000
_cell.length_b   1.000
_cell.length_c   1.000
_cell.angle_alpha   90.00
_cell.angle_beta   90.00
_cell.angle_gamma   90.00
#
_symmetry.space_group_name_H-M   'P 1'
#
loop_
_entity.id
_entity.type
_entity.pdbx_description
1 polymer ?
#
loop_
_entity_poly.entity_id
_entity_poly.type
_entity_poly.pdbx_seq_one_letter_code
_entity_poly.pdbx_strand_id
1 'polypeptide(L)'
;MVDKVEPFWKKNIHTREIPEGKIKFDIIIVGGGPAGCASACYAAKEGYKVLLLEKDEYPRDKICGDAVGGKALKHLEELKILDTLKKSPHYVFDSVLFSNTKNEEVCIKINDPNAVGYVYPRINFDWILFNEATKRIENNEGYVIQNFRVKNILIDKQENNRIIGIKGTKEDKEYEFLAPLTIGAGGVNCPISKAIITDIYKESFIEKKHWSSAFRQYWKNVKNINYEKGAIEFHYIDGVIPGYFWIFPIGENTCNVGLGITLDDLKNKEKKLKELQNYIITEKFATRFEDASLIENSGKSWQLPLGSPRRTKLKLRRMFGNGCLLVGDSASLVDPFTGEGIGNALLSAKIAIKHYKQNENNFNLECGEKYQKEIWDLLGKELSNSFKIQKYTRKKWLINWFIGKAKRKPELQKILSESLTSKEAQRQLTSPWILFKNLVF
;
A
#
# COMPACT_ATOMS: atom_id res chain seq x y z
N MET A 1 -22.09 -24.21 -0.42
CA MET A 1 -20.65 -23.97 -0.63
C MET A 1 -20.38 -22.53 -0.24
N VAL A 2 -19.47 -22.30 0.67
CA VAL A 2 -19.12 -20.93 1.08
C VAL A 2 -18.34 -20.30 -0.08
N ASP A 3 -18.93 -19.31 -0.73
CA ASP A 3 -18.25 -18.54 -1.77
C ASP A 3 -17.08 -17.78 -1.15
N LYS A 4 -15.88 -18.04 -1.62
CA LYS A 4 -14.65 -17.30 -1.27
C LYS A 4 -14.09 -16.65 -2.52
N VAL A 5 -13.39 -15.53 -2.35
CA VAL A 5 -12.48 -15.06 -3.41
C VAL A 5 -11.31 -16.04 -3.44
N GLU A 6 -11.40 -16.97 -4.40
CA GLU A 6 -10.40 -18.03 -4.54
C GLU A 6 -9.13 -17.49 -5.23
N PRO A 7 -7.96 -18.00 -4.86
CA PRO A 7 -6.75 -17.69 -5.61
C PRO A 7 -6.85 -18.30 -7.02
N PHE A 8 -6.59 -17.50 -8.03
CA PHE A 8 -6.53 -17.96 -9.42
C PHE A 8 -5.46 -19.05 -9.60
N TRP A 9 -4.31 -18.86 -8.96
CA TRP A 9 -3.24 -19.83 -8.91
C TRP A 9 -3.44 -20.70 -7.67
N LYS A 10 -4.02 -21.87 -7.84
CA LYS A 10 -4.25 -22.86 -6.73
C LYS A 10 -3.00 -23.62 -6.32
N LYS A 11 -1.82 -23.09 -6.63
CA LYS A 11 -0.55 -23.77 -6.35
C LYS A 11 0.18 -23.06 -5.21
N ASN A 12 0.62 -23.81 -4.24
CA ASN A 12 1.60 -23.35 -3.28
C ASN A 12 2.89 -22.99 -3.99
N ILE A 13 3.57 -21.95 -3.53
CA ILE A 13 4.89 -21.60 -4.03
C ILE A 13 5.89 -22.47 -3.28
N HIS A 14 6.49 -23.43 -3.97
CA HIS A 14 7.56 -24.25 -3.40
C HIS A 14 8.80 -23.38 -3.20
N THR A 15 9.37 -23.46 -2.03
CA THR A 15 10.60 -22.78 -1.66
C THR A 15 11.61 -23.82 -1.17
N ARG A 16 12.89 -23.50 -1.35
CA ARG A 16 13.96 -24.37 -0.86
C ARG A 16 13.87 -24.56 0.66
N GLU A 17 14.36 -25.67 1.14
CA GLU A 17 14.52 -25.91 2.57
C GLU A 17 15.50 -24.91 3.17
N ILE A 18 15.37 -24.69 4.50
CA ILE A 18 16.30 -23.82 5.20
C ILE A 18 17.70 -24.41 5.08
N PRO A 19 18.68 -23.63 4.63
CA PRO A 19 20.03 -24.12 4.44
C PRO A 19 20.65 -24.53 5.79
N GLU A 20 21.37 -25.64 5.78
CA GLU A 20 22.16 -26.04 6.92
C GLU A 20 23.42 -25.18 7.04
N GLY A 21 23.84 -24.92 8.27
CA GLY A 21 25.05 -24.14 8.58
C GLY A 21 24.87 -22.63 8.48
N LYS A 22 26.00 -21.90 8.56
CA LYS A 22 26.03 -20.43 8.51
C LYS A 22 26.18 -19.95 7.06
N ILE A 23 25.06 -19.72 6.36
CA ILE A 23 25.10 -19.13 5.02
C ILE A 23 25.08 -17.59 5.14
N LYS A 24 26.02 -16.94 4.45
CA LYS A 24 26.05 -15.50 4.30
C LYS A 24 25.15 -15.09 3.12
N PHE A 25 24.33 -14.10 3.36
CA PHE A 25 23.52 -13.40 2.36
C PHE A 25 24.06 -11.98 2.18
N ASP A 26 23.82 -11.39 1.02
CA ASP A 26 24.12 -9.98 0.79
C ASP A 26 23.01 -9.10 1.38
N ILE A 27 21.77 -9.59 1.30
CA ILE A 27 20.58 -8.86 1.76
C ILE A 27 19.60 -9.83 2.41
N ILE A 28 19.11 -9.48 3.60
CA ILE A 28 17.95 -10.10 4.22
C ILE A 28 16.74 -9.19 4.06
N ILE A 29 15.63 -9.71 3.54
CA ILE A 29 14.36 -8.99 3.37
C ILE A 29 13.31 -9.63 4.28
N VAL A 30 12.71 -8.83 5.17
CA VAL A 30 11.71 -9.29 6.13
C VAL A 30 10.32 -8.81 5.69
N GLY A 31 9.52 -9.73 5.16
CA GLY A 31 8.18 -9.53 4.62
C GLY A 31 8.11 -9.71 3.11
N GLY A 32 7.24 -10.62 2.65
CA GLY A 32 7.03 -11.00 1.24
C GLY A 32 5.90 -10.22 0.54
N GLY A 33 5.44 -9.09 1.08
CA GLY A 33 4.47 -8.21 0.43
C GLY A 33 5.07 -7.44 -0.77
N PRO A 34 4.31 -6.53 -1.41
CA PRO A 34 4.76 -5.80 -2.61
C PRO A 34 6.13 -5.12 -2.44
N ALA A 35 6.40 -4.49 -1.29
CA ALA A 35 7.67 -3.84 -1.02
C ALA A 35 8.83 -4.85 -0.95
N GLY A 36 8.64 -5.97 -0.26
CA GLY A 36 9.67 -7.00 -0.12
C GLY A 36 9.94 -7.74 -1.43
N CYS A 37 8.88 -8.13 -2.15
CA CYS A 37 9.01 -8.75 -3.48
C CYS A 37 9.73 -7.84 -4.48
N ALA A 38 9.39 -6.54 -4.49
CA ALA A 38 10.07 -5.58 -5.35
C ALA A 38 11.54 -5.40 -4.94
N SER A 39 11.83 -5.29 -3.63
CA SER A 39 13.21 -5.23 -3.14
C SER A 39 14.01 -6.46 -3.59
N ALA A 40 13.42 -7.64 -3.49
CA ALA A 40 14.04 -8.88 -3.92
C ALA A 40 14.28 -8.92 -5.43
N CYS A 41 13.30 -8.49 -6.25
CA CYS A 41 13.44 -8.44 -7.70
C CYS A 41 14.52 -7.45 -8.13
N TYR A 42 14.60 -6.26 -7.52
CA TYR A 42 15.65 -5.29 -7.81
C TYR A 42 17.03 -5.80 -7.33
N ALA A 43 17.10 -6.41 -6.16
CA ALA A 43 18.35 -6.98 -5.63
C ALA A 43 18.85 -8.15 -6.49
N ALA A 44 17.97 -9.06 -6.89
CA ALA A 44 18.32 -10.17 -7.77
C ALA A 44 18.78 -9.70 -9.16
N LYS A 45 18.20 -8.61 -9.69
CA LYS A 45 18.66 -7.99 -10.93
C LYS A 45 20.11 -7.48 -10.86
N GLU A 46 20.56 -7.09 -9.68
CA GLU A 46 21.94 -6.65 -9.43
C GLU A 46 22.87 -7.81 -9.01
N GLY A 47 22.38 -9.06 -9.03
CA GLY A 47 23.17 -10.25 -8.73
C GLY A 47 23.32 -10.57 -7.24
N TYR A 48 22.59 -9.90 -6.34
CA TYR A 48 22.70 -10.14 -4.90
C TYR A 48 22.08 -11.47 -4.49
N LYS A 49 22.76 -12.16 -3.57
CA LYS A 49 22.25 -13.35 -2.88
C LYS A 49 21.30 -12.91 -1.76
N VAL A 50 20.00 -13.09 -2.00
CA VAL A 50 18.93 -12.60 -1.14
C VAL A 50 18.35 -13.72 -0.28
N LEU A 51 18.05 -13.40 0.99
CA LEU A 51 17.16 -14.17 1.84
C LEU A 51 15.85 -13.39 2.02
N LEU A 52 14.73 -13.92 1.50
CA LEU A 52 13.39 -13.38 1.72
C LEU A 52 12.64 -14.20 2.75
N LEU A 53 12.19 -13.55 3.82
CA LEU A 53 11.47 -14.16 4.93
C LEU A 53 10.02 -13.68 4.96
N GLU A 54 9.05 -14.60 4.92
CA GLU A 54 7.62 -14.30 5.05
C GLU A 54 7.02 -15.14 6.20
N LYS A 55 6.19 -14.48 7.01
CA LYS A 55 5.54 -15.11 8.17
C LYS A 55 4.35 -15.99 7.80
N ASP A 56 3.71 -15.71 6.66
CA ASP A 56 2.55 -16.42 6.15
C ASP A 56 2.96 -17.35 4.99
N GLU A 57 2.08 -18.28 4.64
CA GLU A 57 2.23 -19.12 3.45
C GLU A 57 1.38 -18.58 2.32
N TYR A 58 1.92 -18.59 1.10
CA TYR A 58 1.22 -18.17 -0.11
C TYR A 58 0.47 -19.33 -0.78
N PRO A 59 -0.76 -19.12 -1.31
CA PRO A 59 -1.44 -17.83 -1.47
C PRO A 59 -2.10 -17.34 -0.18
N ARG A 60 -1.95 -16.05 0.13
CA ARG A 60 -2.57 -15.41 1.29
C ARG A 60 -3.33 -14.14 0.91
N ASP A 61 -4.42 -13.86 1.60
CA ASP A 61 -5.15 -12.61 1.46
C ASP A 61 -4.49 -11.45 2.25
N LYS A 62 -4.66 -10.24 1.75
CA LYS A 62 -4.25 -8.99 2.40
C LYS A 62 -5.33 -7.95 2.26
N ILE A 63 -5.74 -7.34 3.37
CA ILE A 63 -6.79 -6.32 3.36
C ILE A 63 -6.33 -5.08 2.57
N CYS A 64 -7.10 -4.73 1.55
CA CYS A 64 -6.85 -3.65 0.61
C CYS A 64 -8.14 -3.34 -0.16
N GLY A 65 -8.21 -2.19 -0.83
CA GLY A 65 -9.20 -1.90 -1.88
C GLY A 65 -8.91 -2.60 -3.20
N ASP A 66 -7.76 -3.28 -3.32
CA ASP A 66 -7.32 -4.06 -4.49
C ASP A 66 -6.98 -3.23 -5.75
N ALA A 67 -7.15 -1.90 -5.72
CA ALA A 67 -6.82 -1.04 -6.85
C ALA A 67 -5.31 -0.87 -7.03
N VAL A 68 -4.84 -1.03 -8.26
CA VAL A 68 -3.44 -0.89 -8.69
C VAL A 68 -3.40 0.01 -9.93
N GLY A 69 -2.76 1.16 -9.80
CA GLY A 69 -2.71 2.13 -10.91
C GLY A 69 -1.46 3.01 -10.85
N GLY A 70 -1.37 3.95 -11.75
CA GLY A 70 -0.40 5.04 -11.75
C GLY A 70 1.06 4.59 -11.55
N LYS A 71 1.63 4.95 -10.42
CA LYS A 71 3.04 4.65 -10.08
C LYS A 71 3.37 3.16 -10.05
N ALA A 72 2.43 2.34 -9.54
CA ALA A 72 2.68 0.90 -9.41
C ALA A 72 2.93 0.25 -10.78
N LEU A 73 2.14 0.62 -11.81
CA LEU A 73 2.24 0.04 -13.15
C LEU A 73 3.62 0.26 -13.77
N LYS A 74 4.21 1.45 -13.61
CA LYS A 74 5.56 1.75 -14.11
C LYS A 74 6.62 0.82 -13.51
N HIS A 75 6.56 0.58 -12.21
CA HIS A 75 7.51 -0.32 -11.54
C HIS A 75 7.28 -1.78 -11.91
N LEU A 76 6.01 -2.19 -12.07
CA LEU A 76 5.66 -3.54 -12.52
C LEU A 76 6.11 -3.81 -13.94
N GLU A 77 6.03 -2.82 -14.83
CA GLU A 77 6.55 -2.87 -16.18
C GLU A 77 8.09 -2.96 -16.20
N GLU A 78 8.76 -2.08 -15.45
CA GLU A 78 10.22 -2.10 -15.29
C GLU A 78 10.74 -3.45 -14.77
N LEU A 79 10.01 -4.06 -13.85
CA LEU A 79 10.28 -5.40 -13.32
C LEU A 79 9.82 -6.52 -14.26
N LYS A 80 9.20 -6.23 -15.40
CA LYS A 80 8.64 -7.21 -16.35
C LYS A 80 7.62 -8.18 -15.72
N ILE A 81 6.83 -7.67 -14.77
CA ILE A 81 5.78 -8.44 -14.08
C ILE A 81 4.38 -8.06 -14.60
N LEU A 82 4.24 -6.88 -15.21
CA LEU A 82 2.95 -6.35 -15.64
C LEU A 82 2.23 -7.27 -16.62
N ASP A 83 2.94 -7.88 -17.57
CA ASP A 83 2.33 -8.79 -18.55
C ASP A 83 1.80 -10.08 -17.91
N THR A 84 2.46 -10.57 -16.86
CA THR A 84 1.96 -11.72 -16.10
C THR A 84 0.70 -11.34 -15.31
N LEU A 85 0.67 -10.14 -14.74
CA LEU A 85 -0.52 -9.61 -14.08
C LEU A 85 -1.70 -9.46 -15.05
N LYS A 86 -1.48 -8.91 -16.25
CA LYS A 86 -2.53 -8.75 -17.27
C LYS A 86 -3.13 -10.08 -17.73
N LYS A 87 -2.42 -11.19 -17.60
CA LYS A 87 -2.92 -12.55 -17.91
C LYS A 87 -3.74 -13.17 -16.78
N SER A 88 -3.69 -12.61 -15.57
CA SER A 88 -4.50 -13.07 -14.43
C SER A 88 -5.86 -12.37 -14.42
N PRO A 89 -6.90 -12.94 -13.79
CA PRO A 89 -8.18 -12.27 -13.64
C PRO A 89 -8.02 -10.93 -12.92
N HIS A 90 -8.59 -9.90 -13.52
CA HIS A 90 -8.58 -8.54 -13.00
C HIS A 90 -9.75 -7.73 -13.56
N TYR A 91 -10.07 -6.63 -12.91
CA TYR A 91 -10.97 -5.62 -13.45
C TYR A 91 -10.17 -4.44 -14.00
N VAL A 92 -10.58 -3.91 -15.15
CA VAL A 92 -9.97 -2.71 -15.74
C VAL A 92 -10.85 -1.51 -15.42
N PHE A 93 -10.31 -0.49 -14.75
CA PHE A 93 -11.02 0.77 -14.58
C PHE A 93 -10.41 1.89 -15.45
N ASP A 94 -11.27 2.60 -16.13
CA ASP A 94 -10.93 3.76 -16.95
C ASP A 94 -11.59 5.05 -16.45
N SER A 95 -12.25 4.97 -15.31
CA SER A 95 -12.96 6.08 -14.70
C SER A 95 -12.99 5.96 -13.19
N VAL A 96 -13.19 7.09 -12.53
CA VAL A 96 -13.35 7.19 -11.08
C VAL A 96 -14.61 7.97 -10.77
N LEU A 97 -15.51 7.36 -10.01
CA LEU A 97 -16.72 8.00 -9.53
C LEU A 97 -16.51 8.55 -8.13
N PHE A 98 -16.86 9.80 -7.92
CA PHE A 98 -16.91 10.44 -6.61
C PHE A 98 -18.33 10.84 -6.27
N SER A 99 -18.78 10.56 -5.05
CA SER A 99 -20.02 11.11 -4.53
C SER A 99 -19.81 11.91 -3.24
N ASN A 100 -20.66 12.92 -3.02
CA ASN A 100 -20.63 13.75 -1.82
C ASN A 100 -21.71 13.34 -0.81
N THR A 101 -21.74 14.02 0.35
CA THR A 101 -22.70 13.70 1.43
C THR A 101 -24.16 14.00 1.09
N LYS A 102 -24.42 14.62 -0.06
CA LYS A 102 -25.75 14.91 -0.61
C LYS A 102 -26.16 13.94 -1.72
N ASN A 103 -25.37 12.89 -1.96
CA ASN A 103 -25.53 11.92 -3.05
C ASN A 103 -25.41 12.56 -4.46
N GLU A 104 -24.72 13.72 -4.58
CA GLU A 104 -24.35 14.22 -5.90
C GLU A 104 -23.11 13.45 -6.36
N GLU A 105 -23.14 12.99 -7.60
CA GLU A 105 -22.09 12.15 -8.19
C GLU A 105 -21.44 12.83 -9.39
N VAL A 106 -20.14 12.59 -9.55
CA VAL A 106 -19.36 12.94 -10.73
C VAL A 106 -18.47 11.75 -11.11
N CYS A 107 -18.59 11.29 -12.34
CA CYS A 107 -17.73 10.27 -12.91
C CYS A 107 -16.65 10.93 -13.77
N ILE A 108 -15.40 10.75 -13.39
CA ILE A 108 -14.25 11.32 -14.08
C ILE A 108 -13.60 10.23 -14.94
N LYS A 109 -13.67 10.39 -16.26
CA LYS A 109 -13.02 9.47 -17.19
C LYS A 109 -11.53 9.78 -17.27
N ILE A 110 -10.72 8.73 -17.29
CA ILE A 110 -9.27 8.82 -17.51
C ILE A 110 -9.05 8.92 -19.01
N ASN A 111 -8.62 10.09 -19.48
CA ASN A 111 -8.49 10.39 -20.91
C ASN A 111 -7.24 9.78 -21.56
N ASP A 112 -6.28 9.32 -20.77
CA ASP A 112 -5.07 8.66 -21.26
C ASP A 112 -5.31 7.12 -21.33
N PRO A 113 -5.38 6.52 -22.51
CA PRO A 113 -5.59 5.07 -22.64
C PRO A 113 -4.46 4.24 -22.04
N ASN A 114 -3.28 4.83 -21.83
CA ASN A 114 -2.14 4.17 -21.17
C ASN A 114 -2.17 4.29 -19.63
N ALA A 115 -3.07 5.12 -19.10
CA ALA A 115 -3.22 5.36 -17.68
C ALA A 115 -4.38 4.58 -17.04
N VAL A 116 -4.92 3.58 -17.73
CA VAL A 116 -5.91 2.67 -17.14
C VAL A 116 -5.36 2.02 -15.88
N GLY A 117 -6.22 1.88 -14.88
CA GLY A 117 -5.88 1.15 -13.67
C GLY A 117 -6.50 -0.24 -13.65
N TYR A 118 -6.04 -1.04 -12.73
CA TYR A 118 -6.52 -2.41 -12.56
C TYR A 118 -6.97 -2.61 -11.11
N VAL A 119 -7.94 -3.49 -10.93
CA VAL A 119 -8.30 -3.98 -9.59
C VAL A 119 -7.98 -5.47 -9.55
N TYR A 120 -7.01 -5.82 -8.71
CA TYR A 120 -6.57 -7.20 -8.52
C TYR A 120 -6.87 -7.64 -7.10
N PRO A 121 -7.63 -8.71 -6.86
CA PRO A 121 -7.67 -9.32 -5.56
C PRO A 121 -6.25 -9.56 -5.04
N ARG A 122 -5.94 -9.05 -3.84
CA ARG A 122 -4.58 -9.11 -3.28
C ARG A 122 -4.04 -10.52 -3.13
N ILE A 123 -4.93 -11.50 -2.99
CA ILE A 123 -4.52 -12.91 -2.97
C ILE A 123 -3.81 -13.33 -4.27
N ASN A 124 -4.27 -12.80 -5.42
CA ASN A 124 -3.67 -13.06 -6.73
C ASN A 124 -2.48 -12.15 -7.01
N PHE A 125 -2.64 -10.85 -6.75
CA PHE A 125 -1.59 -9.86 -6.98
C PHE A 125 -0.32 -10.17 -6.20
N ASP A 126 -0.44 -10.40 -4.90
CA ASP A 126 0.71 -10.69 -4.04
C ASP A 126 1.34 -12.04 -4.38
N TRP A 127 0.51 -13.04 -4.75
CA TRP A 127 1.03 -14.35 -5.19
C TRP A 127 1.92 -14.23 -6.43
N ILE A 128 1.48 -13.47 -7.45
CA ILE A 128 2.27 -13.26 -8.67
C ILE A 128 3.61 -12.59 -8.35
N LEU A 129 3.57 -11.53 -7.54
CA LEU A 129 4.80 -10.84 -7.12
C LEU A 129 5.74 -11.76 -6.34
N PHE A 130 5.22 -12.54 -5.41
CA PHE A 130 6.02 -13.42 -4.58
C PHE A 130 6.62 -14.58 -5.38
N ASN A 131 5.83 -15.19 -6.28
CA ASN A 131 6.31 -16.24 -7.17
C ASN A 131 7.43 -15.74 -8.09
N GLU A 132 7.29 -14.53 -8.64
CA GLU A 132 8.31 -13.94 -9.49
C GLU A 132 9.58 -13.57 -8.71
N ALA A 133 9.42 -13.05 -7.49
CA ALA A 133 10.55 -12.78 -6.60
C ALA A 133 11.28 -14.08 -6.22
N THR A 134 10.53 -15.14 -5.90
CA THR A 134 11.10 -16.47 -5.57
C THR A 134 11.98 -16.99 -6.68
N LYS A 135 11.47 -17.01 -7.93
CA LYS A 135 12.26 -17.45 -9.10
C LYS A 135 13.57 -16.69 -9.24
N ARG A 136 13.52 -15.36 -9.13
CA ARG A 136 14.72 -14.52 -9.29
C ARG A 136 15.71 -14.69 -8.16
N ILE A 137 15.24 -14.83 -6.93
CA ILE A 137 16.07 -15.11 -5.77
C ILE A 137 16.79 -16.45 -5.95
N GLU A 138 16.07 -17.50 -6.30
CA GLU A 138 16.64 -18.84 -6.44
C GLU A 138 17.61 -18.95 -7.62
N ASN A 139 17.39 -18.21 -8.70
CA ASN A 139 18.35 -18.11 -9.82
C ASN A 139 19.69 -17.48 -9.40
N ASN A 140 19.72 -16.68 -8.34
CA ASN A 140 20.92 -16.08 -7.76
C ASN A 140 21.37 -16.76 -6.47
N GLU A 141 21.10 -18.07 -6.33
CA GLU A 141 21.48 -18.89 -5.18
C GLU A 141 20.91 -18.40 -3.83
N GLY A 142 19.92 -17.53 -3.87
CA GLY A 142 19.24 -17.02 -2.69
C GLY A 142 18.18 -18.00 -2.17
N TYR A 143 17.51 -17.62 -1.09
CA TYR A 143 16.51 -18.43 -0.42
C TYR A 143 15.25 -17.64 -0.10
N VAL A 144 14.10 -18.29 -0.20
CA VAL A 144 12.81 -17.79 0.27
C VAL A 144 12.27 -18.73 1.32
N ILE A 145 11.92 -18.21 2.47
CA ILE A 145 11.40 -19.02 3.58
C ILE A 145 10.03 -18.49 3.99
N GLN A 146 9.01 -19.30 3.81
CA GLN A 146 7.64 -19.05 4.27
C GLN A 146 7.43 -19.66 5.65
N ASN A 147 6.37 -19.23 6.34
CA ASN A 147 6.07 -19.63 7.73
C ASN A 147 7.21 -19.28 8.69
N PHE A 148 7.99 -18.22 8.38
CA PHE A 148 9.11 -17.79 9.19
C PHE A 148 8.80 -16.51 9.95
N ARG A 149 8.81 -16.57 11.25
CA ARG A 149 8.53 -15.41 12.11
C ARG A 149 9.80 -14.81 12.66
N VAL A 150 10.19 -13.66 12.13
CA VAL A 150 11.28 -12.84 12.68
C VAL A 150 10.87 -12.32 14.05
N LYS A 151 11.67 -12.57 15.08
CA LYS A 151 11.44 -12.16 16.47
C LYS A 151 12.33 -10.98 16.87
N ASN A 152 13.60 -11.05 16.54
CA ASN A 152 14.60 -10.07 16.95
C ASN A 152 15.56 -9.73 15.82
N ILE A 153 16.27 -8.62 15.97
CA ILE A 153 17.43 -8.25 15.17
C ILE A 153 18.71 -8.64 15.90
N LEU A 154 19.75 -8.94 15.15
CA LEU A 154 21.10 -9.15 15.66
C LEU A 154 21.88 -7.85 15.52
N ILE A 155 22.50 -7.38 16.61
CA ILE A 155 23.16 -6.07 16.68
C ILE A 155 24.60 -6.23 17.08
N ASP A 156 25.50 -5.64 16.32
CA ASP A 156 26.87 -5.37 16.75
C ASP A 156 26.92 -4.01 17.46
N LYS A 157 27.10 -4.05 18.79
CA LYS A 157 27.18 -2.86 19.63
C LYS A 157 28.50 -2.08 19.45
N GLN A 158 29.55 -2.76 19.02
CA GLN A 158 30.86 -2.12 18.80
C GLN A 158 30.87 -1.29 17.52
N GLU A 159 30.08 -1.65 16.52
CA GLU A 159 29.89 -0.90 15.29
C GLU A 159 28.68 0.05 15.33
N ASN A 160 28.56 0.86 16.34
CA ASN A 160 27.50 1.87 16.45
C ASN A 160 26.08 1.27 16.29
N ASN A 161 25.79 0.19 17.03
CA ASN A 161 24.54 -0.57 16.99
C ASN A 161 24.17 -1.03 15.55
N ARG A 162 25.16 -1.49 14.78
CA ARG A 162 24.93 -2.02 13.45
C ARG A 162 24.07 -3.26 13.50
N ILE A 163 23.01 -3.27 12.70
CA ILE A 163 22.20 -4.47 12.49
C ILE A 163 22.97 -5.36 11.51
N ILE A 164 23.32 -6.57 11.97
CA ILE A 164 24.13 -7.55 11.23
C ILE A 164 23.31 -8.76 10.79
N GLY A 165 22.03 -8.81 11.13
CA GLY A 165 21.16 -9.92 10.78
C GLY A 165 19.87 -9.95 11.61
N ILE A 166 19.23 -11.11 11.57
CA ILE A 166 17.97 -11.37 12.29
C ILE A 166 17.97 -12.73 12.99
N LYS A 167 17.12 -12.84 14.00
CA LYS A 167 16.76 -14.10 14.66
C LYS A 167 15.26 -14.33 14.55
N GLY A 168 14.85 -15.57 14.28
CA GLY A 168 13.45 -15.92 14.12
C GLY A 168 13.19 -17.42 14.26
N THR A 169 11.94 -17.81 14.03
CA THR A 169 11.50 -19.21 14.19
C THR A 169 10.70 -19.70 13.00
N LYS A 170 10.89 -20.97 12.68
CA LYS A 170 10.01 -21.78 11.84
C LYS A 170 9.81 -23.13 12.52
N GLU A 171 8.55 -23.60 12.63
CA GLU A 171 8.23 -24.91 13.25
C GLU A 171 8.93 -25.10 14.60
N ASP A 172 8.85 -24.09 15.47
CA ASP A 172 9.44 -24.03 16.80
C ASP A 172 10.99 -24.12 16.87
N LYS A 173 11.68 -24.24 15.74
CA LYS A 173 13.13 -24.15 15.67
C LYS A 173 13.57 -22.70 15.50
N GLU A 174 14.62 -22.32 16.23
CA GLU A 174 15.25 -21.00 16.10
C GLU A 174 16.34 -21.02 15.05
N TYR A 175 16.41 -19.91 14.31
CA TYR A 175 17.42 -19.67 13.27
C TYR A 175 17.95 -18.26 13.37
N GLU A 176 19.23 -18.12 13.04
CA GLU A 176 19.91 -16.83 12.92
C GLU A 176 20.49 -16.70 11.51
N PHE A 177 20.23 -15.56 10.86
CA PHE A 177 20.77 -15.26 9.55
C PHE A 177 21.52 -13.93 9.58
N LEU A 178 22.64 -13.87 8.89
CA LEU A 178 23.52 -12.72 8.84
C LEU A 178 23.56 -12.12 7.42
N ALA A 179 23.54 -10.78 7.35
CA ALA A 179 23.76 -10.04 6.13
C ALA A 179 24.21 -8.61 6.44
N PRO A 180 25.01 -7.97 5.56
CA PRO A 180 25.40 -6.56 5.72
C PRO A 180 24.25 -5.57 5.58
N LEU A 181 23.13 -5.98 4.93
CA LEU A 181 21.89 -5.19 4.84
C LEU A 181 20.65 -6.01 5.24
N THR A 182 19.84 -5.45 6.12
CA THR A 182 18.50 -5.96 6.44
C THR A 182 17.43 -4.95 5.99
N ILE A 183 16.47 -5.39 5.15
CA ILE A 183 15.36 -4.58 4.67
C ILE A 183 14.08 -4.97 5.42
N GLY A 184 13.50 -4.01 6.15
CA GLY A 184 12.20 -4.15 6.79
C GLY A 184 11.06 -3.85 5.81
N ALA A 185 10.39 -4.91 5.33
CA ALA A 185 9.26 -4.86 4.39
C ALA A 185 7.99 -5.53 4.95
N GLY A 186 7.92 -5.79 6.26
CA GLY A 186 6.83 -6.51 6.93
C GLY A 186 5.53 -5.69 7.12
N GLY A 187 5.43 -4.51 6.48
CA GLY A 187 4.26 -3.66 6.56
C GLY A 187 4.10 -2.99 7.93
N VAL A 188 2.85 -2.76 8.34
CA VAL A 188 2.52 -2.04 9.57
C VAL A 188 3.07 -2.69 10.84
N ASN A 189 3.18 -4.00 10.85
CA ASN A 189 3.67 -4.79 11.99
C ASN A 189 5.11 -5.28 11.80
N CYS A 190 5.91 -4.56 11.02
CA CYS A 190 7.29 -4.94 10.72
C CYS A 190 8.16 -4.95 11.98
N PRO A 191 8.76 -6.10 12.37
CA PRO A 191 9.62 -6.16 13.55
C PRO A 191 10.86 -5.30 13.42
N ILE A 192 11.41 -5.14 12.19
CA ILE A 192 12.56 -4.28 11.91
C ILE A 192 12.21 -2.80 12.15
N SER A 193 11.00 -2.37 11.73
CA SER A 193 10.52 -1.02 11.97
C SER A 193 10.43 -0.71 13.48
N LYS A 194 9.88 -1.65 14.26
CA LYS A 194 9.81 -1.53 15.72
C LYS A 194 11.20 -1.42 16.33
N ALA A 195 12.09 -2.33 15.96
CA ALA A 195 13.45 -2.38 16.49
C ALA A 195 14.22 -1.08 16.21
N ILE A 196 14.16 -0.55 15.00
CA ILE A 196 14.81 0.72 14.65
C ILE A 196 14.18 1.88 15.43
N ILE A 197 12.89 2.10 15.25
CA ILE A 197 12.24 3.32 15.71
C ILE A 197 12.13 3.34 17.24
N THR A 198 11.64 2.25 17.84
CA THR A 198 11.31 2.20 19.26
C THR A 198 12.50 1.76 20.10
N ASP A 199 13.18 0.68 19.70
CA ASP A 199 14.13 0.01 20.57
C ASP A 199 15.53 0.65 20.50
N ILE A 200 15.99 1.05 19.30
CA ILE A 200 17.30 1.69 19.12
C ILE A 200 17.21 3.20 19.34
N TYR A 201 16.34 3.89 18.55
CA TYR A 201 16.33 5.35 18.53
C TYR A 201 15.35 5.98 19.51
N LYS A 202 14.56 5.18 20.23
CA LYS A 202 13.58 5.63 21.26
C LYS A 202 12.62 6.70 20.71
N GLU A 203 12.27 6.60 19.43
CA GLU A 203 11.33 7.51 18.78
C GLU A 203 9.89 6.98 18.92
N SER A 204 8.91 7.90 18.88
CA SER A 204 7.49 7.51 18.88
C SER A 204 7.10 6.86 17.56
N PHE A 205 6.56 5.68 17.64
CA PHE A 205 6.13 4.91 16.47
C PHE A 205 4.82 5.42 15.87
N ILE A 206 3.89 5.86 16.71
CA ILE A 206 2.51 6.15 16.32
C ILE A 206 2.06 7.52 16.80
N GLU A 207 1.77 8.41 15.85
CA GLU A 207 0.89 9.55 16.07
C GLU A 207 -0.46 9.26 15.39
N LYS A 208 -1.55 9.22 16.16
CA LYS A 208 -2.89 8.77 15.68
C LYS A 208 -3.39 9.50 14.43
N LYS A 209 -3.02 10.78 14.25
CA LYS A 209 -3.35 11.58 13.05
C LYS A 209 -2.69 11.06 11.76
N HIS A 210 -1.65 10.23 11.87
CA HIS A 210 -0.93 9.61 10.76
C HIS A 210 -1.26 8.13 10.60
N TRP A 211 -2.41 7.72 11.13
CA TRP A 211 -2.91 6.37 11.00
C TRP A 211 -4.36 6.37 10.55
N SER A 212 -4.68 5.47 9.65
CA SER A 212 -6.07 5.14 9.30
C SER A 212 -6.35 3.69 9.67
N SER A 213 -7.63 3.42 9.92
CA SER A 213 -8.15 2.07 10.02
C SER A 213 -9.18 1.87 8.91
N ALA A 214 -9.15 0.70 8.29
CA ALA A 214 -10.06 0.34 7.23
C ALA A 214 -10.73 -1.01 7.54
N PHE A 215 -11.93 -1.20 7.02
CA PHE A 215 -12.64 -2.47 7.03
C PHE A 215 -13.10 -2.77 5.61
N ARG A 216 -12.93 -4.02 5.15
CA ARG A 216 -13.25 -4.46 3.80
C ARG A 216 -14.01 -5.78 3.82
N GLN A 217 -14.97 -5.90 2.90
CA GLN A 217 -15.71 -7.12 2.56
C GLN A 217 -15.74 -7.33 1.05
N TYR A 218 -15.98 -8.55 0.59
CA TYR A 218 -16.33 -8.82 -0.80
C TYR A 218 -17.84 -9.13 -0.91
N TRP A 219 -18.46 -8.54 -1.94
CA TRP A 219 -19.89 -8.68 -2.22
C TRP A 219 -20.10 -9.06 -3.67
N LYS A 220 -21.02 -10.01 -3.93
CA LYS A 220 -21.47 -10.37 -5.29
C LYS A 220 -22.75 -9.62 -5.66
N ASN A 221 -22.93 -9.41 -6.97
CA ASN A 221 -24.17 -8.89 -7.56
C ASN A 221 -24.60 -7.51 -7.03
N VAL A 222 -23.65 -6.63 -6.74
CA VAL A 222 -23.98 -5.23 -6.40
C VAL A 222 -24.56 -4.56 -7.65
N LYS A 223 -25.76 -3.97 -7.55
CA LYS A 223 -26.45 -3.33 -8.68
C LYS A 223 -25.71 -2.07 -9.17
N ASN A 224 -25.99 -1.68 -10.40
CA ASN A 224 -25.43 -0.50 -11.09
C ASN A 224 -23.90 -0.51 -11.22
N ILE A 225 -23.34 -1.67 -11.41
CA ILE A 225 -21.93 -1.89 -11.69
C ILE A 225 -21.76 -2.46 -13.10
N ASN A 226 -20.85 -1.89 -13.89
CA ASN A 226 -20.34 -2.58 -15.06
C ASN A 226 -19.16 -3.45 -14.64
N TYR A 227 -19.35 -4.76 -14.61
CA TYR A 227 -18.34 -5.72 -14.16
C TYR A 227 -17.27 -6.06 -15.21
N GLU A 228 -17.46 -5.62 -16.47
CA GLU A 228 -16.45 -5.84 -17.51
C GLU A 228 -15.37 -4.75 -17.48
N LYS A 229 -15.80 -3.48 -17.47
CA LYS A 229 -14.92 -2.31 -17.43
C LYS A 229 -15.71 -1.07 -17.01
N GLY A 230 -15.11 -0.17 -16.26
CA GLY A 230 -15.77 1.09 -15.88
C GLY A 230 -15.13 1.81 -14.71
N ALA A 231 -15.93 2.25 -13.76
CA ALA A 231 -15.49 3.06 -12.64
C ALA A 231 -15.15 2.25 -11.39
N ILE A 232 -14.15 2.74 -10.65
CA ILE A 232 -14.04 2.50 -9.21
C ILE A 232 -14.71 3.69 -8.48
N GLU A 233 -15.38 3.42 -7.37
CA GLU A 233 -16.23 4.40 -6.71
C GLU A 233 -15.72 4.80 -5.32
N PHE A 234 -15.68 6.11 -5.07
CA PHE A 234 -15.35 6.71 -3.79
C PHE A 234 -16.52 7.57 -3.30
N HIS A 235 -17.08 7.20 -2.15
CA HIS A 235 -18.23 7.88 -1.58
C HIS A 235 -17.86 8.59 -0.27
N TYR A 236 -17.96 9.92 -0.27
CA TYR A 236 -17.77 10.72 0.94
C TYR A 236 -19.09 10.80 1.70
N ILE A 237 -19.18 10.06 2.80
CA ILE A 237 -20.40 9.85 3.56
C ILE A 237 -20.29 10.53 4.92
N ASP A 238 -21.41 11.12 5.37
CA ASP A 238 -21.51 11.64 6.73
C ASP A 238 -21.22 10.51 7.74
N GLY A 239 -20.36 10.81 8.71
CA GLY A 239 -19.89 9.80 9.65
C GLY A 239 -18.62 9.05 9.21
N VAL A 240 -18.22 9.10 7.92
CA VAL A 240 -16.95 8.53 7.43
C VAL A 240 -15.90 9.60 7.17
N ILE A 241 -16.32 10.82 6.76
CA ILE A 241 -15.42 11.94 6.53
C ILE A 241 -14.50 12.16 7.77
N PRO A 242 -13.16 12.34 7.56
CA PRO A 242 -12.40 12.65 6.32
C PRO A 242 -12.00 11.44 5.48
N GLY A 243 -12.43 10.24 5.84
CA GLY A 243 -12.28 9.04 5.03
C GLY A 243 -13.36 8.91 3.96
N TYR A 244 -13.48 7.74 3.38
CA TYR A 244 -14.45 7.41 2.34
C TYR A 244 -14.90 5.96 2.44
N PHE A 245 -16.07 5.69 1.86
CA PHE A 245 -16.57 4.36 1.55
C PHE A 245 -16.27 4.08 0.07
N TRP A 246 -15.88 2.85 -0.27
CA TRP A 246 -15.58 2.49 -1.65
C TRP A 246 -16.36 1.26 -2.12
N ILE A 247 -16.61 1.21 -3.43
CA ILE A 247 -17.12 0.05 -4.16
C ILE A 247 -16.22 -0.14 -5.38
N PHE A 248 -15.36 -1.15 -5.37
CA PHE A 248 -14.42 -1.44 -6.44
C PHE A 248 -14.73 -2.80 -7.04
N PRO A 249 -15.19 -2.85 -8.32
CA PRO A 249 -15.38 -4.12 -9.01
C PRO A 249 -14.05 -4.86 -9.14
N ILE A 250 -14.09 -6.18 -8.99
CA ILE A 250 -12.91 -7.06 -9.16
C ILE A 250 -13.10 -8.11 -10.26
N GLY A 251 -14.18 -8.03 -11.01
CA GLY A 251 -14.61 -9.03 -12.00
C GLY A 251 -15.56 -10.08 -11.40
N GLU A 252 -16.06 -10.98 -12.23
CA GLU A 252 -16.93 -12.12 -11.85
C GLU A 252 -18.11 -11.71 -10.95
N ASN A 253 -18.78 -10.62 -11.30
CA ASN A 253 -19.88 -10.02 -10.53
C ASN A 253 -19.54 -9.73 -9.07
N THR A 254 -18.28 -9.52 -8.75
CA THR A 254 -17.79 -9.30 -7.38
C THR A 254 -17.23 -7.89 -7.20
N CYS A 255 -17.51 -7.30 -6.05
CA CYS A 255 -16.94 -6.01 -5.62
C CYS A 255 -16.17 -6.16 -4.31
N ASN A 256 -15.04 -5.46 -4.22
CA ASN A 256 -14.39 -5.11 -2.98
C ASN A 256 -15.08 -3.86 -2.42
N VAL A 257 -15.72 -4.00 -1.27
CA VAL A 257 -16.50 -2.95 -0.62
C VAL A 257 -15.91 -2.66 0.76
N GLY A 258 -15.65 -1.41 1.05
CA GLY A 258 -15.10 -1.08 2.36
C GLY A 258 -15.14 0.40 2.70
N LEU A 259 -14.62 0.72 3.86
CA LEU A 259 -14.43 2.09 4.31
C LEU A 259 -13.11 2.25 5.08
N GLY A 260 -12.58 3.46 5.02
CA GLY A 260 -11.39 3.83 5.77
C GLY A 260 -11.56 5.20 6.44
N ILE A 261 -11.04 5.33 7.66
CA ILE A 261 -11.07 6.58 8.43
C ILE A 261 -9.81 6.72 9.27
N THR A 262 -9.37 7.95 9.55
CA THR A 262 -8.23 8.18 10.42
C THR A 262 -8.51 7.75 11.86
N LEU A 263 -7.49 7.29 12.59
CA LEU A 263 -7.67 6.85 13.98
C LEU A 263 -8.10 8.00 14.91
N ASP A 264 -7.70 9.24 14.61
CA ASP A 264 -8.15 10.40 15.39
C ASP A 264 -9.66 10.65 15.24
N ASP A 265 -10.18 10.50 14.02
CA ASP A 265 -11.60 10.70 13.74
C ASP A 265 -12.44 9.49 14.19
N LEU A 266 -11.88 8.28 14.10
CA LEU A 266 -12.55 7.05 14.52
C LEU A 266 -12.84 7.01 16.02
N LYS A 267 -11.96 7.57 16.86
CA LYS A 267 -12.17 7.62 18.32
C LYS A 267 -13.45 8.34 18.75
N ASN A 268 -13.88 9.28 17.92
CA ASN A 268 -15.06 10.10 18.21
C ASN A 268 -16.33 9.47 17.62
N LYS A 269 -16.26 8.21 17.13
CA LYS A 269 -17.40 7.49 16.57
C LYS A 269 -17.96 6.48 17.57
N GLU A 270 -19.25 6.45 17.68
CA GLU A 270 -19.97 5.46 18.51
C GLU A 270 -19.91 4.06 17.91
N LYS A 271 -19.93 3.97 16.56
CA LYS A 271 -19.95 2.71 15.81
C LYS A 271 -18.55 2.23 15.45
N LYS A 272 -18.30 0.93 15.56
CA LYS A 272 -17.12 0.28 14.99
C LYS A 272 -17.19 0.29 13.45
N LEU A 273 -16.05 0.14 12.77
CA LEU A 273 -16.00 0.18 11.30
C LEU A 273 -16.95 -0.82 10.62
N LYS A 274 -17.06 -2.05 11.13
CA LYS A 274 -17.98 -3.07 10.61
C LYS A 274 -19.44 -2.62 10.72
N GLU A 275 -19.83 -2.09 11.87
CA GLU A 275 -21.18 -1.60 12.13
C GLU A 275 -21.51 -0.38 11.27
N LEU A 276 -20.53 0.51 11.10
CA LEU A 276 -20.66 1.67 10.22
C LEU A 276 -20.82 1.26 8.75
N GLN A 277 -20.03 0.28 8.28
CA GLN A 277 -20.19 -0.25 6.93
C GLN A 277 -21.56 -0.90 6.71
N ASN A 278 -22.02 -1.72 7.65
CA ASN A 278 -23.36 -2.32 7.57
C ASN A 278 -24.42 -1.23 7.49
N TYR A 279 -24.38 -0.23 8.36
CA TYR A 279 -25.31 0.90 8.32
C TYR A 279 -25.31 1.62 6.96
N ILE A 280 -24.14 1.85 6.39
CA ILE A 280 -24.02 2.49 5.07
C ILE A 280 -24.67 1.63 3.99
N ILE A 281 -24.42 0.33 3.99
CA ILE A 281 -25.00 -0.61 3.02
C ILE A 281 -26.52 -0.65 3.15
N THR A 282 -27.06 -0.79 4.37
CA THR A 282 -28.51 -0.96 4.59
C THR A 282 -29.30 0.33 4.47
N GLU A 283 -28.72 1.48 4.79
CA GLU A 283 -29.46 2.75 4.84
C GLU A 283 -29.16 3.70 3.67
N LYS A 284 -27.90 3.66 3.13
CA LYS A 284 -27.50 4.58 2.08
C LYS A 284 -27.46 3.95 0.70
N PHE A 285 -27.14 2.66 0.65
CA PHE A 285 -27.00 1.90 -0.59
C PHE A 285 -27.96 0.69 -0.65
N ALA A 286 -29.05 0.66 0.14
CA ALA A 286 -29.98 -0.45 0.25
C ALA A 286 -30.41 -0.99 -1.13
N THR A 287 -30.83 -0.13 -2.05
CA THR A 287 -31.27 -0.52 -3.40
C THR A 287 -30.16 -1.15 -4.25
N ARG A 288 -28.90 -0.77 -4.01
CA ARG A 288 -27.75 -1.34 -4.73
C ARG A 288 -27.35 -2.71 -4.19
N PHE A 289 -27.61 -2.96 -2.91
CA PHE A 289 -27.27 -4.20 -2.23
C PHE A 289 -28.46 -5.13 -1.99
N GLU A 290 -29.66 -4.83 -2.52
CA GLU A 290 -30.88 -5.60 -2.31
C GLU A 290 -30.74 -7.07 -2.70
N ASP A 291 -30.14 -7.36 -3.87
CA ASP A 291 -29.88 -8.71 -4.37
C ASP A 291 -28.40 -9.13 -4.20
N ALA A 292 -27.62 -8.31 -3.51
CA ALA A 292 -26.21 -8.60 -3.31
C ALA A 292 -25.99 -9.63 -2.20
N SER A 293 -25.01 -10.48 -2.39
CA SER A 293 -24.63 -11.49 -1.39
C SER A 293 -23.22 -11.25 -0.87
N LEU A 294 -23.08 -11.26 0.46
CA LEU A 294 -21.80 -11.16 1.12
C LEU A 294 -21.00 -12.46 0.93
N ILE A 295 -19.75 -12.35 0.48
CA ILE A 295 -18.81 -13.47 0.54
C ILE A 295 -18.40 -13.65 2.00
N GLU A 296 -18.77 -14.79 2.58
CA GLU A 296 -18.52 -15.08 3.99
C GLU A 296 -17.04 -15.05 4.35
N ASN A 297 -16.73 -14.65 5.59
CA ASN A 297 -15.38 -14.55 6.13
C ASN A 297 -14.42 -13.59 5.36
N SER A 298 -14.96 -12.83 4.40
CA SER A 298 -14.18 -11.80 3.68
C SER A 298 -13.97 -10.52 4.50
N GLY A 299 -14.79 -10.29 5.53
CA GLY A 299 -14.75 -9.07 6.36
C GLY A 299 -13.54 -9.04 7.29
N LYS A 300 -12.64 -8.07 7.06
CA LYS A 300 -11.43 -7.91 7.86
C LYS A 300 -11.06 -6.44 8.02
N SER A 301 -10.47 -6.09 9.16
CA SER A 301 -9.93 -4.75 9.45
C SER A 301 -8.43 -4.71 9.31
N TRP A 302 -7.90 -3.54 8.92
CA TRP A 302 -6.48 -3.30 8.84
C TRP A 302 -6.12 -1.86 9.17
N GLN A 303 -4.90 -1.65 9.63
CA GLN A 303 -4.34 -0.33 9.87
C GLN A 303 -3.40 0.10 8.75
N LEU A 304 -3.43 1.38 8.40
CA LEU A 304 -2.65 2.00 7.34
C LEU A 304 -1.77 3.10 7.94
N PRO A 305 -0.43 2.98 7.84
CA PRO A 305 0.50 4.00 8.31
C PRO A 305 0.67 5.08 7.23
N LEU A 306 0.01 6.21 7.43
CA LEU A 306 -0.04 7.30 6.47
C LEU A 306 1.30 8.02 6.36
N GLY A 307 1.70 8.32 5.13
CA GLY A 307 2.90 9.03 4.80
C GLY A 307 2.84 10.50 5.22
N SER A 308 3.87 10.95 5.93
CA SER A 308 4.06 12.35 6.22
C SER A 308 5.55 12.61 6.39
N PRO A 309 6.13 13.61 5.71
CA PRO A 309 7.54 13.95 5.89
C PRO A 309 7.86 14.39 7.31
N ARG A 310 6.86 14.90 8.06
CA ARG A 310 7.05 15.33 9.44
C ARG A 310 6.04 14.67 10.37
N ARG A 311 6.54 13.93 11.33
CA ARG A 311 5.73 13.29 12.38
C ARG A 311 5.57 14.17 13.60
N THR A 312 6.60 14.91 13.94
CA THR A 312 6.60 15.93 14.99
C THR A 312 6.90 17.29 14.36
N LYS A 313 6.85 18.37 15.14
CA LYS A 313 7.08 19.73 14.62
C LYS A 313 8.39 19.88 13.84
N LEU A 314 9.42 19.05 14.11
CA LEU A 314 10.76 19.22 13.56
C LEU A 314 11.42 17.95 13.02
N LYS A 315 10.91 16.74 13.30
CA LYS A 315 11.59 15.49 12.93
C LYS A 315 10.88 14.77 11.79
N LEU A 316 11.68 14.34 10.81
CA LEU A 316 11.28 13.36 9.82
C LEU A 316 11.11 12.00 10.49
N ARG A 317 10.18 11.17 9.99
CA ARG A 317 10.13 9.78 10.41
C ARG A 317 11.39 9.07 9.94
N ARG A 318 12.05 8.40 10.85
CA ARG A 318 13.23 7.58 10.56
C ARG A 318 12.85 6.36 9.72
N MET A 319 13.62 6.10 8.67
CA MET A 319 13.44 4.98 7.75
C MET A 319 14.64 4.04 7.69
N PHE A 320 15.65 4.26 8.53
CA PHE A 320 16.90 3.52 8.48
C PHE A 320 17.58 3.43 9.86
N GLY A 321 18.46 2.47 9.97
CA GLY A 321 19.48 2.32 11.01
C GLY A 321 20.79 1.90 10.37
N ASN A 322 21.85 1.74 11.17
CA ASN A 322 23.11 1.20 10.66
C ASN A 322 22.92 -0.26 10.25
N GLY A 323 23.20 -0.64 9.01
CA GLY A 323 22.98 -1.98 8.46
C GLY A 323 21.53 -2.31 8.10
N CYS A 324 20.59 -1.37 8.18
CA CYS A 324 19.20 -1.65 7.84
C CYS A 324 18.41 -0.45 7.35
N LEU A 325 17.32 -0.73 6.61
CA LEU A 325 16.35 0.26 6.14
C LEU A 325 14.93 -0.28 6.09
N LEU A 326 13.95 0.62 5.93
CA LEU A 326 12.52 0.32 5.85
C LEU A 326 11.97 0.73 4.49
N VAL A 327 11.05 -0.07 3.95
CA VAL A 327 10.36 0.20 2.67
C VAL A 327 8.83 0.08 2.82
N GLY A 328 8.07 0.73 1.94
CA GLY A 328 6.61 0.67 1.90
C GLY A 328 5.94 1.07 3.21
N ASP A 329 4.96 0.29 3.65
CA ASP A 329 4.20 0.55 4.88
C ASP A 329 5.08 0.49 6.13
N SER A 330 6.17 -0.27 6.13
CA SER A 330 7.14 -0.29 7.22
C SER A 330 7.82 1.07 7.41
N ALA A 331 7.99 1.83 6.31
CA ALA A 331 8.48 3.20 6.30
C ALA A 331 7.35 4.24 6.43
N SER A 332 6.08 3.82 6.54
CA SER A 332 4.87 4.68 6.56
C SER A 332 4.78 5.58 5.34
N LEU A 333 4.66 4.97 4.16
CA LEU A 333 4.60 5.68 2.87
C LEU A 333 3.21 5.62 2.20
N VAL A 334 2.15 5.19 2.91
CA VAL A 334 0.79 5.20 2.38
C VAL A 334 0.31 6.63 2.18
N ASP A 335 -0.29 6.92 1.02
CA ASP A 335 -0.86 8.24 0.74
C ASP A 335 -2.00 8.56 1.71
N PRO A 336 -1.98 9.72 2.40
CA PRO A 336 -2.96 10.04 3.44
C PRO A 336 -4.37 10.25 2.91
N PHE A 337 -4.54 10.65 1.65
CA PHE A 337 -5.84 10.98 1.08
C PHE A 337 -6.46 9.80 0.33
N THR A 338 -5.68 9.18 -0.56
CA THR A 338 -6.17 8.10 -1.41
C THR A 338 -6.04 6.71 -0.77
N GLY A 339 -5.16 6.54 0.23
CA GLY A 339 -4.83 5.24 0.78
C GLY A 339 -3.90 4.40 -0.13
N GLU A 340 -3.39 4.98 -1.23
CA GLU A 340 -2.46 4.30 -2.15
C GLU A 340 -1.12 4.06 -1.46
N GLY A 341 -0.64 2.81 -1.49
CA GLY A 341 0.62 2.42 -0.88
C GLY A 341 1.48 1.53 -1.76
N ILE A 342 0.88 0.83 -2.74
CA ILE A 342 1.60 -0.15 -3.56
C ILE A 342 2.68 0.51 -4.41
N GLY A 343 2.36 1.61 -5.11
CA GLY A 343 3.33 2.32 -5.94
C GLY A 343 4.48 2.92 -5.13
N ASN A 344 4.18 3.47 -3.93
CA ASN A 344 5.20 3.98 -3.03
C ASN A 344 6.06 2.85 -2.43
N ALA A 345 5.48 1.66 -2.22
CA ALA A 345 6.21 0.48 -1.77
C ALA A 345 7.22 0.02 -2.83
N LEU A 346 6.79 -0.10 -4.10
CA LEU A 346 7.67 -0.48 -5.20
C LEU A 346 8.78 0.56 -5.45
N LEU A 347 8.44 1.85 -5.38
CA LEU A 347 9.41 2.94 -5.52
C LEU A 347 10.47 2.92 -4.42
N SER A 348 10.07 2.80 -3.16
CA SER A 348 11.00 2.76 -2.03
C SER A 348 11.93 1.56 -2.09
N ALA A 349 11.44 0.41 -2.55
CA ALA A 349 12.24 -0.78 -2.80
C ALA A 349 13.34 -0.54 -3.84
N LYS A 350 13.00 0.10 -4.97
CA LYS A 350 13.97 0.48 -6.01
C LYS A 350 15.08 1.39 -5.47
N ILE A 351 14.67 2.43 -4.74
CA ILE A 351 15.62 3.41 -4.18
C ILE A 351 16.53 2.75 -3.14
N ALA A 352 16.00 1.84 -2.32
CA ALA A 352 16.76 1.09 -1.33
C ALA A 352 17.93 0.33 -1.95
N ILE A 353 17.67 -0.45 -3.00
CA ILE A 353 18.70 -1.23 -3.68
C ILE A 353 19.70 -0.33 -4.42
N LYS A 354 19.21 0.76 -5.06
CA LYS A 354 20.06 1.76 -5.70
C LYS A 354 21.12 2.32 -4.73
N HIS A 355 20.70 2.76 -3.53
CA HIS A 355 21.62 3.33 -2.54
C HIS A 355 22.59 2.30 -1.99
N TYR A 356 22.15 1.07 -1.76
CA TYR A 356 23.03 -0.01 -1.31
C TYR A 356 24.15 -0.28 -2.32
N LYS A 357 23.79 -0.40 -3.60
CA LYS A 357 24.76 -0.59 -4.69
C LYS A 357 25.72 0.60 -4.81
N GLN A 358 25.21 1.83 -4.79
CA GLN A 358 26.03 3.05 -4.92
C GLN A 358 27.00 3.27 -3.76
N ASN A 359 26.75 2.66 -2.60
CA ASN A 359 27.63 2.73 -1.44
C ASN A 359 28.46 1.46 -1.24
N GLU A 360 28.88 0.83 -2.35
CA GLU A 360 29.77 -0.34 -2.39
C GLU A 360 29.30 -1.50 -1.49
N ASN A 361 27.99 -1.73 -1.45
CA ASN A 361 27.34 -2.77 -0.63
C ASN A 361 27.55 -2.59 0.88
N ASN A 362 27.83 -1.39 1.33
CA ASN A 362 27.91 -1.02 2.73
C ASN A 362 26.79 -0.05 3.10
N PHE A 363 25.78 -0.52 3.82
CA PHE A 363 24.67 0.35 4.27
C PHE A 363 24.96 0.88 5.68
N ASN A 364 25.57 2.05 5.74
CA ASN A 364 25.85 2.78 6.97
C ASN A 364 24.82 3.91 7.20
N LEU A 365 24.99 4.69 8.27
CA LEU A 365 24.07 5.79 8.61
C LEU A 365 24.04 6.88 7.54
N GLU A 366 25.17 7.23 6.94
CA GLU A 366 25.24 8.22 5.85
C GLU A 366 24.47 7.76 4.61
N CYS A 367 24.62 6.50 4.23
CA CYS A 367 23.82 5.90 3.15
C CYS A 367 22.32 5.95 3.48
N GLY A 368 21.96 5.67 4.73
CA GLY A 368 20.58 5.76 5.20
C GLY A 368 20.00 7.16 5.14
N GLU A 369 20.78 8.19 5.46
CA GLU A 369 20.38 9.60 5.32
C GLU A 369 20.13 9.97 3.85
N LYS A 370 21.01 9.56 2.94
CA LYS A 370 20.85 9.76 1.50
C LYS A 370 19.59 9.05 0.97
N TYR A 371 19.38 7.81 1.38
CA TYR A 371 18.16 7.05 1.08
C TYR A 371 16.89 7.79 1.54
N GLN A 372 16.82 8.14 2.81
CA GLN A 372 15.68 8.85 3.38
C GLN A 372 15.45 10.20 2.71
N LYS A 373 16.50 10.94 2.42
CA LYS A 373 16.42 12.22 1.71
C LYS A 373 15.81 12.04 0.32
N GLU A 374 16.28 11.08 -0.49
CA GLU A 374 15.73 10.83 -1.83
C GLU A 374 14.25 10.44 -1.78
N ILE A 375 13.83 9.59 -0.82
CA ILE A 375 12.42 9.26 -0.61
C ILE A 375 11.58 10.53 -0.39
N TRP A 376 12.04 11.45 0.47
CA TRP A 376 11.29 12.67 0.75
C TRP A 376 11.38 13.72 -0.34
N ASP A 377 12.46 13.77 -1.10
CA ASP A 377 12.56 14.62 -2.30
C ASP A 377 11.54 14.19 -3.37
N LEU A 378 11.31 12.89 -3.52
CA LEU A 378 10.36 12.34 -4.50
C LEU A 378 8.90 12.34 -4.03
N LEU A 379 8.64 11.96 -2.79
CA LEU A 379 7.29 11.74 -2.27
C LEU A 379 6.82 12.83 -1.31
N GLY A 380 7.72 13.57 -0.66
CA GLY A 380 7.39 14.42 0.47
C GLY A 380 6.39 15.54 0.14
N LYS A 381 6.51 16.17 -1.03
CA LYS A 381 5.57 17.22 -1.46
C LYS A 381 4.18 16.66 -1.72
N GLU A 382 4.11 15.52 -2.41
CA GLU A 382 2.85 14.84 -2.72
C GLU A 382 2.14 14.39 -1.44
N LEU A 383 2.83 13.63 -0.57
CA LEU A 383 2.27 13.15 0.70
C LEU A 383 1.87 14.29 1.64
N SER A 384 2.62 15.40 1.64
CA SER A 384 2.25 16.61 2.40
C SER A 384 0.97 17.24 1.88
N ASN A 385 0.80 17.31 0.58
CA ASN A 385 -0.40 17.84 -0.05
C ASN A 385 -1.60 16.93 0.20
N SER A 386 -1.45 15.62 0.02
CA SER A 386 -2.47 14.63 0.34
C SER A 386 -2.92 14.73 1.81
N PHE A 387 -1.99 14.93 2.73
CA PHE A 387 -2.32 15.15 4.15
C PHE A 387 -3.10 16.45 4.39
N LYS A 388 -2.80 17.53 3.65
CA LYS A 388 -3.58 18.77 3.72
C LYS A 388 -4.99 18.57 3.16
N ILE A 389 -5.12 17.90 2.01
CA ILE A 389 -6.42 17.59 1.42
C ILE A 389 -7.26 16.76 2.39
N GLN A 390 -6.70 15.70 2.98
CA GLN A 390 -7.38 14.91 4.00
C GLN A 390 -7.91 15.78 5.16
N LYS A 391 -7.16 16.81 5.60
CA LYS A 391 -7.65 17.73 6.62
C LYS A 391 -8.82 18.58 6.13
N TYR A 392 -8.79 19.04 4.87
CA TYR A 392 -9.87 19.84 4.29
C TYR A 392 -11.14 19.02 4.10
N THR A 393 -11.02 17.72 3.83
CA THR A 393 -12.20 16.84 3.70
C THR A 393 -12.99 16.66 5.01
N ARG A 394 -12.45 17.06 6.16
CA ARG A 394 -13.26 17.19 7.41
C ARG A 394 -14.35 18.24 7.29
N LYS A 395 -14.20 19.22 6.38
CA LYS A 395 -15.19 20.26 6.15
C LYS A 395 -16.21 19.78 5.11
N LYS A 396 -17.31 19.21 5.58
CA LYS A 396 -18.39 18.65 4.76
C LYS A 396 -18.85 19.61 3.64
N TRP A 397 -18.99 20.91 3.95
CA TRP A 397 -19.42 21.89 2.96
C TRP A 397 -18.43 22.00 1.79
N LEU A 398 -17.13 21.83 2.03
CA LEU A 398 -16.09 21.95 1.00
C LEU A 398 -16.15 20.76 0.02
N ILE A 399 -16.34 19.53 0.52
CA ILE A 399 -16.53 18.35 -0.33
C ILE A 399 -17.79 18.48 -1.17
N ASN A 400 -18.91 18.84 -0.54
CA ASN A 400 -20.18 19.01 -1.23
C ASN A 400 -20.10 20.07 -2.32
N TRP A 401 -19.48 21.20 -2.00
CA TRP A 401 -19.26 22.25 -2.96
C TRP A 401 -18.36 21.80 -4.12
N PHE A 402 -17.23 21.14 -3.83
CA PHE A 402 -16.26 20.70 -4.84
C PHE A 402 -16.86 19.69 -5.81
N ILE A 403 -17.48 18.62 -5.30
CA ILE A 403 -18.10 17.59 -6.14
C ILE A 403 -19.31 18.13 -6.90
N GLY A 404 -20.16 18.94 -6.26
CA GLY A 404 -21.27 19.59 -6.92
C GLY A 404 -20.85 20.56 -8.02
N LYS A 405 -19.69 21.24 -7.88
CA LYS A 405 -19.12 22.09 -8.93
C LYS A 405 -18.49 21.25 -10.06
N ALA A 406 -17.75 20.18 -9.71
CA ALA A 406 -17.17 19.26 -10.68
C ALA A 406 -18.25 18.59 -11.56
N LYS A 407 -19.41 18.25 -10.98
CA LYS A 407 -20.56 17.72 -11.74
C LYS A 407 -21.01 18.66 -12.86
N ARG A 408 -20.92 19.97 -12.65
CA ARG A 408 -21.46 21.01 -13.53
C ARG A 408 -20.44 21.67 -14.47
N LYS A 409 -19.14 21.52 -14.18
CA LYS A 409 -18.05 22.18 -14.94
C LYS A 409 -17.14 21.16 -15.62
N PRO A 410 -17.24 20.98 -16.96
CA PRO A 410 -16.38 20.05 -17.71
C PRO A 410 -14.88 20.35 -17.56
N GLU A 411 -14.52 21.64 -17.46
CA GLU A 411 -13.13 22.07 -17.25
C GLU A 411 -12.54 21.52 -15.95
N LEU A 412 -13.33 21.50 -14.87
CA LEU A 412 -12.90 20.94 -13.61
C LEU A 412 -12.79 19.40 -13.67
N GLN A 413 -13.69 18.74 -14.43
CA GLN A 413 -13.57 17.31 -14.70
C GLN A 413 -12.30 16.98 -15.48
N LYS A 414 -11.92 17.82 -16.45
CA LYS A 414 -10.67 17.67 -17.22
C LYS A 414 -9.44 17.79 -16.29
N ILE A 415 -9.39 18.80 -15.43
CA ILE A 415 -8.30 18.98 -14.46
C ILE A 415 -8.23 17.76 -13.49
N LEU A 416 -9.37 17.26 -13.05
CA LEU A 416 -9.43 16.07 -12.22
C LEU A 416 -8.92 14.83 -12.97
N SER A 417 -9.34 14.61 -14.22
CA SER A 417 -8.85 13.53 -15.07
C SER A 417 -7.32 13.58 -15.23
N GLU A 418 -6.79 14.76 -15.57
CA GLU A 418 -5.35 14.97 -15.70
C GLU A 418 -4.60 14.73 -14.37
N SER A 419 -5.22 15.07 -13.23
CA SER A 419 -4.62 14.83 -11.91
C SER A 419 -4.51 13.37 -11.52
N LEU A 420 -5.34 12.51 -12.09
CA LEU A 420 -5.25 11.06 -11.87
C LEU A 420 -4.02 10.45 -12.58
N THR A 421 -3.50 11.13 -13.61
CA THR A 421 -2.43 10.63 -14.49
C THR A 421 -1.12 11.43 -14.40
N SER A 422 -1.20 12.70 -14.03
CA SER A 422 -0.09 13.67 -14.08
C SER A 422 0.21 14.28 -12.71
N LYS A 423 1.51 14.20 -12.30
CA LYS A 423 2.00 14.89 -11.08
C LYS A 423 1.86 16.41 -11.16
N GLU A 424 1.94 17.00 -12.36
CA GLU A 424 1.81 18.43 -12.57
C GLU A 424 0.37 18.89 -12.31
N ALA A 425 -0.62 18.14 -12.83
CA ALA A 425 -2.02 18.41 -12.58
C ALA A 425 -2.42 18.18 -11.11
N GLN A 426 -1.83 17.19 -10.42
CA GLN A 426 -1.99 17.03 -8.97
C GLN A 426 -1.49 18.24 -8.19
N ARG A 427 -0.39 18.86 -8.63
CA ARG A 427 0.13 20.12 -8.05
C ARG A 427 -0.85 21.27 -8.24
N GLN A 428 -1.52 21.32 -9.39
CA GLN A 428 -2.51 22.35 -9.68
C GLN A 428 -3.73 22.26 -8.75
N LEU A 429 -4.25 21.06 -8.49
CA LEU A 429 -5.37 20.84 -7.54
C LEU A 429 -5.02 21.22 -6.09
N THR A 430 -3.75 21.19 -5.72
CA THR A 430 -3.29 21.55 -4.37
C THR A 430 -2.89 23.03 -4.25
N SER A 431 -2.91 23.79 -5.33
CA SER A 431 -2.63 25.22 -5.31
C SER A 431 -3.86 25.99 -4.80
N PRO A 432 -3.74 26.75 -3.68
CA PRO A 432 -4.82 27.61 -3.20
C PRO A 432 -5.32 28.60 -4.25
N TRP A 433 -4.42 29.05 -5.13
CA TRP A 433 -4.73 29.97 -6.21
C TRP A 433 -5.61 29.34 -7.31
N ILE A 434 -5.33 28.11 -7.70
CA ILE A 434 -6.13 27.41 -8.72
C ILE A 434 -7.47 26.98 -8.14
N LEU A 435 -7.48 26.52 -6.89
CA LEU A 435 -8.72 26.33 -6.16
C LEU A 435 -9.51 27.64 -6.10
N PHE A 436 -8.87 28.78 -5.80
CA PHE A 436 -9.51 30.07 -5.72
C PHE A 436 -10.00 30.58 -7.10
N LYS A 437 -9.20 30.48 -8.16
CA LYS A 437 -9.58 30.86 -9.53
C LYS A 437 -10.75 30.04 -10.07
N ASN A 438 -10.79 28.74 -9.79
CA ASN A 438 -11.95 27.87 -10.10
C ASN A 438 -13.08 27.98 -9.07
N LEU A 439 -12.86 28.67 -7.95
CA LEU A 439 -13.82 28.98 -6.91
C LEU A 439 -14.71 30.17 -7.27
N VAL A 440 -14.16 31.17 -7.92
CA VAL A 440 -14.79 32.47 -8.11
C VAL A 440 -15.40 32.60 -9.53
N PHE A 441 -14.82 31.96 -10.52
CA PHE A 441 -15.25 31.96 -11.92
C PHE A 441 -15.66 30.54 -12.35
#